data_7bbfc9848243e07b4d7c60fd1ee8635e
#
_entry.id   7bbfc9848243e07b4d7c60fd1ee8635e
#
_cell.length_a   1.000
_cell.length_b   1.000
_cell.length_c   1.000
_cell.angle_alpha   90.00
_cell.angle_beta   90.00
_cell.angle_gamma   90.00
#
_symmetry.space_group_name_H-M   'P 1'
#
loop_
_entity.id
_entity.type
_entity.pdbx_description
1 polymer ?
#
loop_
_entity_poly.entity_id
_entity_poly.type
_entity_poly.pdbx_seq_one_letter_code
_entity_poly.pdbx_strand_id
1 'polypeptide(L)'
;FNDLKNDISFRFRDQYIILLEHQSTVNENMPLRCLFYISKLYQKIVDERLAYRERVVKIPAPKFYVFYNGAKDEPEESELHLSDAFAADSGALELNVKAYNINYEENKRLLKHCRALRDYSIFVSRVRSNLQQKQRLAQAIAEAIDYCLANDIMKDFLEEKVKEVYDMVNME
;
A
#
# COMPACT_ATOMS: atom_id res chain seq x y z
N PHE A 1 -21.95 8.65 4.32
CA PHE A 1 -20.63 8.25 4.79
C PHE A 1 -20.07 7.24 3.80
N ASN A 2 -19.08 7.65 3.00
CA ASN A 2 -18.36 6.74 2.10
C ASN A 2 -17.80 5.59 2.94
N ASP A 3 -17.97 4.37 2.45
CA ASP A 3 -17.37 3.18 3.03
C ASP A 3 -15.84 3.37 3.10
N LEU A 4 -15.34 3.70 4.29
CA LEU A 4 -13.91 3.71 4.56
C LEU A 4 -13.37 2.29 4.32
N LYS A 5 -12.64 2.10 3.21
CA LYS A 5 -11.98 0.84 2.85
C LYS A 5 -10.49 1.08 2.77
N ASN A 6 -9.72 0.13 3.25
CA ASN A 6 -8.29 0.07 2.96
C ASN A 6 -8.06 -0.65 1.62
N ASP A 7 -6.89 -0.45 1.01
CA ASP A 7 -6.58 -1.05 -0.29
C ASP A 7 -6.53 -2.58 -0.20
N ILE A 8 -5.76 -3.12 0.74
CA ILE A 8 -5.61 -4.56 0.95
C ILE A 8 -5.64 -4.89 2.43
N SER A 9 -6.46 -5.89 2.82
CA SER A 9 -6.39 -6.50 4.14
C SER A 9 -6.53 -8.01 4.05
N PHE A 10 -5.74 -8.73 4.84
CA PHE A 10 -5.79 -10.19 4.90
C PHE A 10 -5.36 -10.73 6.26
N ARG A 11 -5.83 -11.93 6.59
CA ARG A 11 -5.41 -12.67 7.80
C ARG A 11 -4.17 -13.49 7.47
N PHE A 12 -3.20 -13.46 8.38
CA PHE A 12 -1.98 -14.25 8.28
C PHE A 12 -1.86 -15.20 9.48
N ARG A 13 -1.88 -16.50 9.21
CA ARG A 13 -1.76 -17.59 10.22
C ARG A 13 -2.73 -17.46 11.40
N ASP A 14 -3.91 -16.89 11.18
CA ASP A 14 -4.92 -16.60 12.23
C ASP A 14 -4.42 -15.78 13.44
N GLN A 15 -3.18 -15.36 13.42
CA GLN A 15 -2.53 -14.57 14.47
C GLN A 15 -2.50 -13.08 14.16
N TYR A 16 -2.49 -12.71 12.88
CA TYR A 16 -2.33 -11.33 12.45
C TYR A 16 -3.40 -10.92 11.43
N ILE A 17 -3.76 -9.64 11.46
CA ILE A 17 -4.42 -8.95 10.36
C ILE A 17 -3.42 -7.96 9.78
N ILE A 18 -3.09 -8.12 8.50
CA ILE A 18 -2.22 -7.21 7.76
C ILE A 18 -3.11 -6.22 7.02
N LEU A 19 -2.89 -4.93 7.25
CA LEU A 19 -3.47 -3.86 6.46
C LEU A 19 -2.35 -3.18 5.67
N LEU A 20 -2.54 -3.06 4.37
CA LEU A 20 -1.58 -2.47 3.46
C LEU A 20 -2.28 -1.41 2.63
N GLU A 21 -1.70 -0.22 2.57
CA GLU A 21 -2.11 0.91 1.74
C GLU A 21 -0.99 1.25 0.75
N HIS A 22 -1.37 1.65 -0.45
CA HIS A 22 -0.47 2.15 -1.47
C HIS A 22 -0.71 3.65 -1.66
N GLN A 23 0.35 4.46 -1.60
CA GLN A 23 0.23 5.92 -1.63
C GLN A 23 1.28 6.58 -2.53
N SER A 24 0.85 7.54 -3.33
CA SER A 24 1.73 8.44 -4.09
C SER A 24 2.06 9.75 -3.35
N THR A 25 1.41 9.98 -2.20
CA THR A 25 1.63 11.15 -1.34
C THR A 25 1.66 10.68 0.11
N VAL A 26 2.65 11.11 0.88
CA VAL A 26 2.70 10.81 2.32
C VAL A 26 1.50 11.47 3.01
N ASN A 27 0.79 10.69 3.81
CA ASN A 27 -0.35 11.15 4.57
C ASN A 27 -0.12 10.87 6.06
N GLU A 28 0.17 11.91 6.82
CA GLU A 28 0.44 11.83 8.26
C GLU A 28 -0.77 11.32 9.08
N ASN A 29 -1.99 11.38 8.51
CA ASN A 29 -3.20 10.83 9.14
C ASN A 29 -3.37 9.31 8.92
N MET A 30 -2.39 8.62 8.37
CA MET A 30 -2.50 7.17 8.15
C MET A 30 -2.75 6.39 9.43
N PRO A 31 -2.12 6.68 10.59
CA PRO A 31 -2.44 5.97 11.82
C PRO A 31 -3.92 6.12 12.22
N LEU A 32 -4.49 7.31 12.11
CA LEU A 32 -5.91 7.56 12.38
C LEU A 32 -6.81 6.79 11.40
N ARG A 33 -6.48 6.75 10.12
CA ARG A 33 -7.22 5.96 9.12
C ARG A 33 -7.13 4.47 9.43
N CYS A 34 -5.95 3.97 9.77
CA CYS A 34 -5.73 2.57 10.15
C CYS A 34 -6.53 2.18 11.41
N LEU A 35 -6.66 3.07 12.39
CA LEU A 35 -7.52 2.86 13.55
C LEU A 35 -8.98 2.64 13.14
N PHE A 36 -9.49 3.45 12.22
CA PHE A 36 -10.86 3.28 11.72
C PHE A 36 -11.04 1.98 10.94
N TYR A 37 -10.06 1.60 10.11
CA TYR A 37 -10.11 0.35 9.35
C TYR A 37 -10.10 -0.87 10.26
N ILE A 38 -9.17 -0.94 11.21
CA ILE A 38 -9.06 -2.10 12.09
C ILE A 38 -10.26 -2.20 13.03
N SER A 39 -10.80 -1.09 13.51
CA SER A 39 -12.02 -1.08 14.32
C SER A 39 -13.20 -1.71 13.56
N LYS A 40 -13.42 -1.31 12.29
CA LYS A 40 -14.45 -1.91 11.45
C LYS A 40 -14.21 -3.40 11.17
N LEU A 41 -12.96 -3.82 10.98
CA LEU A 41 -12.64 -5.22 10.76
C LEU A 41 -12.92 -6.06 12.00
N TYR A 42 -12.54 -5.58 13.19
CA TYR A 42 -12.84 -6.27 14.43
C TYR A 42 -14.34 -6.38 14.71
N GLN A 43 -15.12 -5.34 14.41
CA GLN A 43 -16.59 -5.39 14.52
C GLN A 43 -17.21 -6.46 13.61
N LYS A 44 -16.58 -6.79 12.48
CA LYS A 44 -17.08 -7.85 11.59
C LYS A 44 -16.71 -9.26 12.03
N ILE A 45 -15.56 -9.44 12.68
CA ILE A 45 -15.02 -10.77 13.01
C ILE A 45 -15.24 -11.18 14.47
N VAL A 46 -15.58 -10.24 15.34
CA VAL A 46 -15.83 -10.48 16.76
C VAL A 46 -17.33 -10.36 17.02
N ASP A 47 -17.91 -11.39 17.64
CA ASP A 47 -19.27 -11.26 18.18
C ASP A 47 -19.23 -10.26 19.34
N GLU A 48 -19.87 -9.11 19.19
CA GLU A 48 -19.89 -8.04 20.17
C GLU A 48 -20.31 -8.53 21.56
N ARG A 49 -21.24 -9.51 21.64
CA ARG A 49 -21.68 -10.12 22.90
C ARG A 49 -20.56 -10.79 23.69
N LEU A 50 -19.47 -11.22 23.00
CA LEU A 50 -18.32 -11.82 23.66
C LEU A 50 -17.49 -10.76 24.41
N ALA A 51 -17.48 -9.51 23.94
CA ALA A 51 -16.75 -8.42 24.60
C ALA A 51 -17.31 -8.07 25.99
N TYR A 52 -18.56 -8.41 26.26
CA TYR A 52 -19.21 -8.20 27.58
C TYR A 52 -19.07 -9.39 28.55
N ARG A 53 -18.34 -10.44 28.14
CA ARG A 53 -18.07 -11.58 29.01
C ARG A 53 -16.83 -11.36 29.86
N GLU A 54 -16.71 -12.04 30.97
CA GLU A 54 -15.54 -11.93 31.87
C GLU A 54 -14.24 -12.43 31.27
N ARG A 55 -14.31 -13.35 30.30
CA ARG A 55 -13.12 -13.93 29.66
C ARG A 55 -12.64 -13.08 28.52
N VAL A 56 -11.31 -12.88 28.47
CA VAL A 56 -10.65 -12.14 27.37
C VAL A 56 -10.92 -12.82 26.04
N VAL A 57 -11.45 -12.06 25.09
CA VAL A 57 -11.60 -12.47 23.69
C VAL A 57 -10.26 -12.30 22.98
N LYS A 58 -9.72 -13.39 22.43
CA LYS A 58 -8.49 -13.33 21.64
C LYS A 58 -8.81 -12.90 20.20
N ILE A 59 -8.13 -11.89 19.75
CA ILE A 59 -8.27 -11.34 18.38
C ILE A 59 -6.91 -11.35 17.68
N PRO A 60 -6.87 -11.44 16.35
CA PRO A 60 -5.61 -11.33 15.59
C PRO A 60 -4.97 -9.95 15.81
N ALA A 61 -3.65 -9.94 16.01
CA ALA A 61 -2.89 -8.69 16.17
C ALA A 61 -2.80 -7.93 14.84
N PRO A 62 -3.04 -6.61 14.81
CA PRO A 62 -2.97 -5.86 13.57
C PRO A 62 -1.51 -5.49 13.23
N LYS A 63 -1.24 -5.38 11.94
CA LYS A 63 0.00 -4.84 11.36
C LYS A 63 -0.37 -3.88 10.24
N PHE A 64 0.22 -2.69 10.25
CA PHE A 64 -0.10 -1.62 9.33
C PHE A 64 1.11 -1.24 8.50
N TYR A 65 0.93 -1.24 7.18
CA TYR A 65 1.97 -0.93 6.22
C TYR A 65 1.47 0.06 5.18
N VAL A 66 2.32 1.00 4.81
CA VAL A 66 2.15 1.89 3.68
C VAL A 66 3.28 1.65 2.70
N PHE A 67 2.96 1.44 1.44
CA PHE A 67 3.91 1.46 0.34
C PHE A 67 3.82 2.81 -0.38
N TYR A 68 4.87 3.59 -0.25
CA TYR A 68 4.98 4.89 -0.89
C TYR A 68 5.76 4.78 -2.19
N ASN A 69 5.19 5.32 -3.26
CA ASN A 69 5.85 5.44 -4.56
C ASN A 69 5.69 6.84 -5.18
N GLY A 70 5.56 7.88 -4.37
CA GLY A 70 5.43 9.26 -4.83
C GLY A 70 6.72 9.84 -5.42
N ALA A 71 6.63 11.09 -5.88
CA ALA A 71 7.75 11.81 -6.48
C ALA A 71 8.61 12.59 -5.46
N LYS A 72 8.13 12.76 -4.21
CA LYS A 72 8.93 13.37 -3.15
C LYS A 72 10.02 12.42 -2.71
N ASP A 73 11.16 12.99 -2.35
CA ASP A 73 12.22 12.27 -1.66
C ASP A 73 11.74 11.93 -0.23
N GLU A 74 11.61 10.65 0.04
CA GLU A 74 11.16 10.12 1.32
C GLU A 74 12.13 9.02 1.77
N PRO A 75 12.38 8.88 3.07
CA PRO A 75 13.31 7.87 3.56
C PRO A 75 12.90 6.45 3.15
N GLU A 76 13.88 5.56 3.08
CA GLU A 76 13.68 4.14 2.75
C GLU A 76 12.60 3.48 3.62
N GLU A 77 12.63 3.79 4.91
CA GLU A 77 11.64 3.35 5.91
C GLU A 77 11.33 4.50 6.86
N SER A 78 10.07 4.65 7.26
CA SER A 78 9.64 5.56 8.31
C SER A 78 8.52 4.94 9.12
N GLU A 79 8.23 5.52 10.27
CA GLU A 79 7.14 5.09 11.15
C GLU A 79 6.27 6.29 11.48
N LEU A 80 4.94 6.12 11.35
CA LEU A 80 3.94 7.12 11.69
C LEU A 80 3.22 6.66 12.95
N HIS A 81 2.97 7.59 13.87
CA HIS A 81 2.40 7.30 15.19
C HIS A 81 1.02 7.93 15.35
N LEU A 82 0.09 7.19 15.94
CA LEU A 82 -1.25 7.72 16.23
C LEU A 82 -1.20 8.83 17.29
N SER A 83 -0.24 8.74 18.21
CA SER A 83 -0.02 9.76 19.24
C SER A 83 0.23 11.17 18.68
N ASP A 84 0.79 11.28 17.47
CA ASP A 84 1.02 12.57 16.80
C ASP A 84 -0.29 13.31 16.45
N ALA A 85 -1.41 12.58 16.37
CA ALA A 85 -2.73 13.14 16.11
C ALA A 85 -3.46 13.62 17.38
N PHE A 86 -2.95 13.32 18.56
CA PHE A 86 -3.61 13.68 19.80
C PHE A 86 -3.27 15.12 20.24
N ALA A 87 -4.29 15.84 20.71
CA ALA A 87 -4.10 17.20 21.24
C ALA A 87 -3.30 17.24 22.57
N ALA A 88 -3.23 16.10 23.26
CA ALA A 88 -2.47 15.94 24.50
C ALA A 88 -2.01 14.46 24.62
N ASP A 89 -0.83 14.25 25.17
CA ASP A 89 -0.32 12.90 25.44
C ASP A 89 -1.13 12.22 26.55
N SER A 90 -1.61 11.01 26.29
CA SER A 90 -2.34 10.21 27.28
C SER A 90 -1.71 8.85 27.54
N GLY A 91 -0.82 8.38 26.67
CA GLY A 91 -0.23 7.04 26.73
C GLY A 91 -1.23 5.87 26.68
N ALA A 92 -2.54 6.16 26.52
CA ALA A 92 -3.59 5.16 26.63
C ALA A 92 -3.86 4.39 25.34
N LEU A 93 -3.54 4.99 24.19
CA LEU A 93 -3.76 4.40 22.88
C LEU A 93 -2.62 4.76 21.94
N GLU A 94 -1.99 3.73 21.35
CA GLU A 94 -0.97 3.91 20.32
C GLU A 94 -1.20 2.94 19.16
N LEU A 95 -0.90 3.40 17.96
CA LEU A 95 -0.92 2.63 16.74
C LEU A 95 0.20 3.12 15.82
N ASN A 96 1.07 2.20 15.42
CA ASN A 96 2.22 2.52 14.58
C ASN A 96 2.01 1.99 13.17
N VAL A 97 2.27 2.82 12.18
CA VAL A 97 2.21 2.46 10.76
C VAL A 97 3.60 2.53 10.17
N LYS A 98 4.09 1.41 9.63
CA LYS A 98 5.37 1.37 8.92
C LYS A 98 5.18 1.80 7.47
N ALA A 99 5.88 2.82 7.05
CA ALA A 99 5.91 3.28 5.68
C ALA A 99 7.23 2.88 5.02
N TYR A 100 7.13 2.29 3.82
CA TYR A 100 8.25 1.89 2.99
C TYR A 100 8.24 2.64 1.66
N ASN A 101 9.31 3.36 1.38
CA ASN A 101 9.53 3.93 0.08
C ASN A 101 9.86 2.78 -0.89
N ILE A 102 8.97 2.54 -1.86
CA ILE A 102 9.13 1.48 -2.85
C ILE A 102 9.59 2.01 -4.22
N ASN A 103 10.06 3.25 -4.30
CA ASN A 103 10.71 3.72 -5.52
C ASN A 103 11.95 2.88 -5.81
N TYR A 104 12.17 2.53 -7.08
CA TYR A 104 13.14 1.50 -7.48
C TYR A 104 14.57 1.77 -7.00
N GLU A 105 14.99 3.04 -7.00
CA GLU A 105 16.35 3.41 -6.58
C GLU A 105 16.50 3.55 -5.05
N GLU A 106 15.39 3.69 -4.32
CA GLU A 106 15.42 4.11 -2.92
C GLU A 106 15.46 2.95 -1.92
N ASN A 107 14.73 1.85 -2.16
CA ASN A 107 14.64 0.74 -1.21
C ASN A 107 15.13 -0.58 -1.81
N LYS A 108 16.41 -0.64 -2.12
CA LYS A 108 17.04 -1.82 -2.73
C LYS A 108 16.95 -3.06 -1.84
N ARG A 109 16.96 -2.90 -0.51
CA ARG A 109 16.86 -4.02 0.43
C ARG A 109 15.50 -4.71 0.34
N LEU A 110 14.40 -3.95 0.44
CA LEU A 110 13.04 -4.49 0.36
C LEU A 110 12.77 -5.10 -1.02
N LEU A 111 13.10 -4.36 -2.08
CA LEU A 111 12.86 -4.77 -3.46
C LEU A 111 13.66 -6.02 -3.86
N LYS A 112 14.84 -6.26 -3.27
CA LYS A 112 15.62 -7.47 -3.49
C LYS A 112 14.90 -8.72 -2.96
N HIS A 113 14.11 -8.60 -1.91
CA HIS A 113 13.42 -9.73 -1.29
C HIS A 113 11.98 -9.96 -1.82
N CYS A 114 11.46 -9.05 -2.63
CA CYS A 114 10.11 -9.16 -3.19
C CYS A 114 10.12 -8.85 -4.69
N ARG A 115 10.19 -9.90 -5.53
CA ARG A 115 10.23 -9.75 -7.00
C ARG A 115 9.04 -8.94 -7.51
N ALA A 116 7.82 -9.27 -7.09
CA ALA A 116 6.62 -8.58 -7.56
C ALA A 116 6.65 -7.06 -7.26
N LEU A 117 7.10 -6.69 -6.05
CA LEU A 117 7.22 -5.29 -5.65
C LEU A 117 8.32 -4.56 -6.43
N ARG A 118 9.47 -5.23 -6.64
CA ARG A 118 10.56 -4.71 -7.46
C ARG A 118 10.11 -4.47 -8.89
N ASP A 119 9.47 -5.46 -9.48
CA ASP A 119 9.01 -5.41 -10.87
C ASP A 119 7.98 -4.28 -11.06
N TYR A 120 7.04 -4.12 -10.12
CA TYR A 120 6.11 -3.00 -10.08
C TYR A 120 6.83 -1.64 -9.96
N SER A 121 7.84 -1.55 -9.10
CA SER A 121 8.64 -0.33 -8.93
C SER A 121 9.39 0.06 -10.21
N ILE A 122 9.93 -0.92 -10.94
CA ILE A 122 10.59 -0.69 -12.23
C ILE A 122 9.57 -0.16 -13.24
N PHE A 123 8.40 -0.77 -13.35
CA PHE A 123 7.34 -0.31 -14.25
C PHE A 123 6.96 1.15 -13.99
N VAL A 124 6.66 1.50 -12.72
CA VAL A 124 6.30 2.87 -12.34
C VAL A 124 7.44 3.86 -12.63
N SER A 125 8.69 3.47 -12.35
CA SER A 125 9.87 4.29 -12.66
C SER A 125 9.99 4.57 -14.16
N ARG A 126 9.72 3.58 -15.01
CA ARG A 126 9.72 3.73 -16.47
C ARG A 126 8.65 4.68 -16.97
N VAL A 127 7.40 4.50 -16.49
CA VAL A 127 6.31 5.42 -16.84
C VAL A 127 6.67 6.86 -16.48
N ARG A 128 7.21 7.10 -15.30
CA ARG A 128 7.64 8.45 -14.87
C ARG A 128 8.76 9.02 -15.72
N SER A 129 9.77 8.21 -16.04
CA SER A 129 10.88 8.63 -16.92
C SER A 129 10.37 9.06 -18.30
N ASN A 130 9.45 8.30 -18.87
CA ASN A 130 8.84 8.61 -20.17
C ASN A 130 8.03 9.91 -20.10
N LEU A 131 7.25 10.12 -19.02
CA LEU A 131 6.50 11.37 -18.81
C LEU A 131 7.40 12.59 -18.68
N GLN A 132 8.56 12.47 -18.05
CA GLN A 132 9.56 13.57 -17.98
C GLN A 132 10.08 13.99 -19.36
N GLN A 133 10.05 13.10 -20.34
CA GLN A 133 10.38 13.38 -21.75
C GLN A 133 9.21 14.03 -22.52
N LYS A 134 8.19 14.55 -21.81
CA LYS A 134 7.00 15.22 -22.39
C LYS A 134 6.13 14.33 -23.28
N GLN A 135 6.15 13.02 -23.05
CA GLN A 135 5.25 12.09 -23.71
C GLN A 135 3.83 12.20 -23.14
N ARG A 136 2.83 11.80 -23.92
CA ARG A 136 1.47 11.62 -23.42
C ARG A 136 1.42 10.41 -22.48
N LEU A 137 0.55 10.43 -21.48
CA LEU A 137 0.43 9.35 -20.48
C LEU A 137 0.23 7.97 -21.13
N ALA A 138 -0.64 7.89 -22.13
CA ALA A 138 -0.90 6.70 -22.91
C ALA A 138 0.36 6.11 -23.55
N GLN A 139 1.14 6.96 -24.21
CA GLN A 139 2.41 6.55 -24.84
C GLN A 139 3.45 6.14 -23.79
N ALA A 140 3.57 6.90 -22.70
CA ALA A 140 4.50 6.60 -21.60
C ALA A 140 4.22 5.23 -20.97
N ILE A 141 2.95 4.86 -20.81
CA ILE A 141 2.53 3.56 -20.32
C ILE A 141 2.85 2.46 -21.34
N ALA A 142 2.49 2.64 -22.63
CA ALA A 142 2.73 1.65 -23.67
C ALA A 142 4.23 1.30 -23.78
N GLU A 143 5.10 2.28 -23.84
CA GLU A 143 6.55 2.08 -23.89
C GLU A 143 7.11 1.41 -22.62
N ALA A 144 6.53 1.70 -21.44
CA ALA A 144 6.91 1.05 -20.21
C ALA A 144 6.49 -0.45 -20.21
N ILE A 145 5.32 -0.78 -20.77
CA ILE A 145 4.86 -2.16 -20.98
C ILE A 145 5.82 -2.89 -21.91
N ASP A 146 6.13 -2.33 -23.07
CA ASP A 146 7.03 -2.95 -24.05
C ASP A 146 8.41 -3.22 -23.44
N TYR A 147 8.94 -2.26 -22.67
CA TYR A 147 10.18 -2.46 -21.94
C TYR A 147 10.09 -3.60 -20.92
N CYS A 148 9.03 -3.66 -20.14
CA CYS A 148 8.85 -4.68 -19.12
C CYS A 148 8.71 -6.09 -19.72
N LEU A 149 7.93 -6.22 -20.80
CA LEU A 149 7.79 -7.49 -21.53
C LEU A 149 9.11 -7.97 -22.12
N ALA A 150 9.89 -7.06 -22.72
CA ALA A 150 11.20 -7.38 -23.29
C ALA A 150 12.25 -7.80 -22.25
N ASN A 151 12.06 -7.43 -20.98
CA ASN A 151 12.99 -7.72 -19.88
C ASN A 151 12.46 -8.73 -18.85
N ASP A 152 11.37 -9.44 -19.14
CA ASP A 152 10.74 -10.43 -18.26
C ASP A 152 10.28 -9.83 -16.90
N ILE A 153 9.87 -8.56 -16.90
CA ILE A 153 9.39 -7.82 -15.74
C ILE A 153 7.86 -7.86 -15.74
N MET A 154 7.23 -8.37 -14.68
CA MET A 154 5.77 -8.54 -14.56
C MET A 154 5.14 -9.26 -15.77
N LYS A 155 5.88 -10.09 -16.49
CA LYS A 155 5.47 -10.62 -17.78
C LYS A 155 4.11 -11.32 -17.74
N ASP A 156 3.93 -12.28 -16.84
CA ASP A 156 2.67 -13.04 -16.71
C ASP A 156 1.47 -12.11 -16.47
N PHE A 157 1.65 -11.09 -15.61
CA PHE A 157 0.61 -10.10 -15.31
C PHE A 157 0.32 -9.21 -16.51
N LEU A 158 1.34 -8.72 -17.20
CA LEU A 158 1.18 -7.83 -18.34
C LEU A 158 0.58 -8.57 -19.54
N GLU A 159 0.98 -9.81 -19.82
CA GLU A 159 0.38 -10.63 -20.89
C GLU A 159 -1.12 -10.87 -20.66
N GLU A 160 -1.54 -11.07 -19.41
CA GLU A 160 -2.94 -11.21 -19.05
C GLU A 160 -3.72 -9.89 -19.20
N LYS A 161 -3.12 -8.75 -18.82
CA LYS A 161 -3.78 -7.45 -18.70
C LYS A 161 -3.51 -6.47 -19.84
N VAL A 162 -2.58 -6.79 -20.72
CA VAL A 162 -2.19 -5.92 -21.86
C VAL A 162 -3.41 -5.40 -22.63
N LYS A 163 -4.35 -6.26 -22.96
CA LYS A 163 -5.53 -5.85 -23.72
C LYS A 163 -6.39 -4.82 -22.98
N GLU A 164 -6.62 -5.04 -21.69
CA GLU A 164 -7.38 -4.10 -20.85
C GLU A 164 -6.69 -2.75 -20.73
N VAL A 165 -5.36 -2.74 -20.62
CA VAL A 165 -4.56 -1.51 -20.50
C VAL A 165 -4.54 -0.75 -21.82
N TYR A 166 -4.36 -1.42 -22.96
CA TYR A 166 -4.40 -0.77 -24.27
C TYR A 166 -5.79 -0.23 -24.61
N ASP A 167 -6.86 -0.93 -24.21
CA ASP A 167 -8.23 -0.44 -24.40
C ASP A 167 -8.47 0.85 -23.59
N MET A 168 -7.99 0.92 -22.33
CA MET A 168 -8.05 2.15 -21.52
C MET A 168 -7.24 3.30 -22.12
N VAL A 169 -6.05 3.02 -22.64
CA VAL A 169 -5.14 3.98 -23.24
C VAL A 169 -5.70 4.59 -24.55
N ASN A 170 -6.46 3.79 -25.32
CA ASN A 170 -7.05 4.24 -26.60
C ASN A 170 -8.41 4.97 -26.42
N MET A 171 -8.94 5.05 -25.20
CA MET A 171 -10.18 5.78 -24.90
C MET A 171 -9.97 7.26 -24.53
N GLU A 172 -8.71 7.72 -24.40
CA GLU A 172 -8.34 9.13 -24.21
C GLU A 172 -7.94 9.79 -25.55
#